data_711dc606d0c21acac841710977e14db7
#
_entry.id   711dc606d0c21acac841710977e14db7
#
_cell.length_a   1.000
_cell.length_b   1.000
_cell.length_c   1.000
_cell.angle_alpha   90.00
_cell.angle_beta   90.00
_cell.angle_gamma   90.00
#
_symmetry.space_group_name_H-M   'P 1'
#
loop_
_entity.id
_entity.type
_entity.pdbx_description
1 polymer ?
#
loop_
_entity_poly.entity_id
_entity_poly.type
_entity_poly.pdbx_seq_one_letter_code
_entity_poly.pdbx_strand_id
1 'polypeptide(L)'
;MTIKKRLFFFYKEENEELAARKISKQIDLPFCGLWRTDLFKEDKFKNHYGFIYSASRSYVLPIEKKRTNPILCKFPSHTKISRSTNLLKSMKGVSKEASILDATGGFGKDAFEIASRYNSIKIVEKVPWVHYLLKEGIRDLSQESGVLSGLQLELLDSTELLANESFDVIYLDPMFDTKLKKSESKKDIQLLKECLPDQQDNNLLLVALESARNRVIVKRHPKLDYLLGKKPNFSITSKLIRYDIYKT
;
A
#
# COMPACT_ATOMS: atom_id res chain seq x y z
N MET A 1 17.21 9.14 -16.91
CA MET A 1 16.77 7.83 -16.41
C MET A 1 16.96 7.80 -14.92
N THR A 2 15.92 7.67 -14.11
CA THR A 2 16.08 7.53 -12.65
C THR A 2 16.46 6.08 -12.39
N ILE A 3 17.64 5.85 -11.82
CA ILE A 3 18.08 4.50 -11.43
C ILE A 3 17.11 4.02 -10.34
N LYS A 4 16.38 2.92 -10.62
CA LYS A 4 15.52 2.29 -9.61
C LYS A 4 16.37 1.80 -8.47
N LYS A 5 15.97 2.11 -7.25
CA LYS A 5 16.63 1.63 -6.05
C LYS A 5 16.22 0.17 -5.81
N ARG A 6 17.18 -0.63 -5.32
CA ARG A 6 16.95 -2.03 -4.94
C ARG A 6 16.64 -2.14 -3.46
N LEU A 7 15.91 -3.16 -3.10
CA LEU A 7 15.62 -3.54 -1.72
C LEU A 7 16.35 -4.84 -1.40
N PHE A 8 17.19 -4.82 -0.38
CA PHE A 8 17.98 -5.94 0.08
C PHE A 8 17.49 -6.42 1.43
N PHE A 9 17.46 -7.72 1.67
CA PHE A 9 16.95 -8.29 2.90
C PHE A 9 18.05 -8.55 3.92
N PHE A 10 17.87 -8.04 5.12
CA PHE A 10 18.74 -8.23 6.28
C PHE A 10 17.91 -8.68 7.48
N TYR A 11 18.58 -9.26 8.48
CA TYR A 11 17.98 -9.53 9.79
C TYR A 11 18.72 -8.76 10.89
N LYS A 12 18.02 -8.55 12.02
CA LYS A 12 18.47 -7.63 13.06
C LYS A 12 19.32 -8.33 14.14
N GLU A 13 18.89 -9.51 14.60
CA GLU A 13 19.51 -10.24 15.71
C GLU A 13 20.04 -11.59 15.22
N GLU A 14 21.21 -12.04 15.70
CA GLU A 14 21.88 -13.26 15.23
C GLU A 14 21.01 -14.52 15.32
N ASN A 15 20.19 -14.63 16.37
CA ASN A 15 19.27 -15.75 16.57
C ASN A 15 18.08 -15.77 15.59
N GLU A 16 17.90 -14.74 14.78
CA GLU A 16 16.80 -14.63 13.80
C GLU A 16 17.17 -15.19 12.41
N GLU A 17 18.43 -15.58 12.16
CA GLU A 17 18.92 -15.92 10.81
C GLU A 17 18.07 -16.99 10.11
N LEU A 18 17.73 -18.07 10.80
CA LEU A 18 16.96 -19.17 10.18
C LEU A 18 15.57 -18.72 9.74
N ALA A 19 14.87 -17.98 10.60
CA ALA A 19 13.56 -17.40 10.27
C ALA A 19 13.69 -16.37 9.15
N ALA A 20 14.71 -15.52 9.21
CA ALA A 20 14.99 -14.49 8.22
C ALA A 20 15.23 -15.07 6.81
N ARG A 21 15.98 -16.15 6.70
CA ARG A 21 16.19 -16.87 5.41
C ARG A 21 14.88 -17.40 4.83
N LYS A 22 13.99 -17.93 5.65
CA LYS A 22 12.66 -18.40 5.22
C LYS A 22 11.81 -17.23 4.73
N ILE A 23 11.77 -16.14 5.50
CA ILE A 23 10.97 -14.96 5.16
C ILE A 23 11.50 -14.28 3.89
N SER A 24 12.82 -14.12 3.73
CA SER A 24 13.40 -13.48 2.53
C SER A 24 12.99 -14.20 1.24
N LYS A 25 12.92 -15.54 1.27
CA LYS A 25 12.42 -16.34 0.15
C LYS A 25 10.91 -16.13 -0.09
N GLN A 26 10.13 -16.09 1.00
CA GLN A 26 8.68 -15.88 0.93
C GLN A 26 8.30 -14.52 0.33
N ILE A 27 9.07 -13.48 0.62
CA ILE A 27 8.80 -12.12 0.15
C ILE A 27 9.65 -11.71 -1.07
N ASP A 28 10.36 -12.68 -1.66
CA ASP A 28 11.17 -12.52 -2.88
C ASP A 28 12.17 -11.37 -2.80
N LEU A 29 12.95 -11.33 -1.70
CA LEU A 29 14.03 -10.35 -1.53
C LEU A 29 15.39 -11.04 -1.37
N PRO A 30 16.46 -10.50 -1.97
CA PRO A 30 17.81 -11.06 -1.88
C PRO A 30 18.31 -10.99 -0.43
N PHE A 31 18.57 -12.16 0.16
CA PHE A 31 19.11 -12.30 1.51
C PHE A 31 20.59 -11.86 1.57
N CYS A 32 20.90 -10.93 2.47
CA CYS A 32 22.23 -10.31 2.58
C CYS A 32 22.88 -10.49 3.97
N GLY A 33 22.19 -11.12 4.93
CA GLY A 33 22.76 -11.40 6.25
C GLY A 33 22.39 -10.40 7.34
N LEU A 34 23.23 -10.26 8.34
CA LEU A 34 23.01 -9.40 9.49
C LEU A 34 23.06 -7.91 9.11
N TRP A 35 22.11 -7.12 9.62
CA TRP A 35 22.10 -5.69 9.44
C TRP A 35 23.24 -5.01 10.22
N ARG A 36 24.05 -4.22 9.52
CA ARG A 36 25.14 -3.43 10.10
C ARG A 36 25.03 -1.98 9.68
N THR A 37 25.41 -1.08 10.56
CA THR A 37 25.28 0.38 10.33
C THR A 37 26.30 0.92 9.31
N ASP A 38 27.29 0.13 8.89
CA ASP A 38 28.34 0.51 7.94
C ASP A 38 28.14 -0.02 6.52
N LEU A 39 27.00 -0.69 6.24
CA LEU A 39 26.66 -1.25 4.92
C LEU A 39 26.70 -0.21 3.79
N PHE A 40 26.48 1.08 4.11
CA PHE A 40 26.59 2.16 3.11
C PHE A 40 28.01 2.29 2.51
N LYS A 41 29.04 1.70 3.13
CA LYS A 41 30.42 1.68 2.61
C LYS A 41 30.60 0.65 1.50
N GLU A 42 29.72 -0.34 1.42
CA GLU A 42 29.74 -1.35 0.38
C GLU A 42 29.03 -0.83 -0.87
N ASP A 43 29.73 -0.73 -2.00
CA ASP A 43 29.20 -0.13 -3.24
C ASP A 43 27.91 -0.77 -3.73
N LYS A 44 27.74 -2.09 -3.53
CA LYS A 44 26.53 -2.83 -3.92
C LYS A 44 25.26 -2.39 -3.17
N PHE A 45 25.40 -1.77 -1.99
CA PHE A 45 24.27 -1.32 -1.17
C PHE A 45 24.06 0.20 -1.20
N LYS A 46 25.03 0.93 -1.71
CA LYS A 46 25.03 2.39 -1.73
C LYS A 46 23.80 2.94 -2.47
N ASN A 47 23.09 3.88 -1.84
CA ASN A 47 21.87 4.50 -2.37
C ASN A 47 20.69 3.55 -2.58
N HIS A 48 20.68 2.40 -1.90
CA HIS A 48 19.59 1.42 -1.92
C HIS A 48 18.86 1.37 -0.58
N TYR A 49 17.94 0.42 -0.43
CA TYR A 49 17.17 0.20 0.79
C TYR A 49 17.48 -1.16 1.40
N GLY A 50 17.43 -1.23 2.72
CA GLY A 50 17.45 -2.48 3.48
C GLY A 50 16.05 -2.76 4.03
N PHE A 51 15.51 -3.94 3.74
CA PHE A 51 14.41 -4.54 4.48
C PHE A 51 15.02 -5.26 5.67
N ILE A 52 14.74 -4.79 6.87
CA ILE A 52 15.29 -5.33 8.10
C ILE A 52 14.22 -6.16 8.79
N TYR A 53 14.41 -7.48 8.74
CA TYR A 53 13.58 -8.42 9.48
C TYR A 53 13.89 -8.35 10.97
N SER A 54 12.86 -8.34 11.78
CA SER A 54 12.93 -8.58 13.22
C SER A 54 11.68 -9.31 13.66
N ALA A 55 11.82 -10.26 14.57
CA ALA A 55 10.69 -11.02 15.12
C ALA A 55 9.66 -10.12 15.82
N SER A 56 10.10 -8.99 16.36
CA SER A 56 9.20 -8.00 16.96
C SER A 56 8.47 -7.19 15.89
N ARG A 57 9.23 -6.61 14.94
CA ARG A 57 8.68 -5.73 13.90
C ARG A 57 9.68 -5.48 12.80
N SER A 58 9.32 -5.84 11.56
CA SER A 58 10.12 -5.55 10.38
C SER A 58 9.91 -4.13 9.88
N TYR A 59 10.91 -3.58 9.21
CA TYR A 59 10.89 -2.22 8.68
C TYR A 59 11.84 -2.05 7.51
N VAL A 60 11.73 -0.93 6.80
CA VAL A 60 12.66 -0.56 5.72
C VAL A 60 13.43 0.70 6.09
N LEU A 61 14.72 0.69 5.79
CA LEU A 61 15.60 1.85 5.92
C LEU A 61 16.37 2.12 4.63
N PRO A 62 16.59 3.39 4.26
CA PRO A 62 17.63 3.73 3.28
C PRO A 62 19.01 3.29 3.82
N ILE A 63 19.83 2.69 2.95
CA ILE A 63 21.22 2.35 3.30
C ILE A 63 22.09 3.59 3.06
N GLU A 64 22.14 4.47 4.04
CA GLU A 64 22.80 5.77 3.99
C GLU A 64 23.72 5.97 5.19
N LYS A 65 24.67 6.91 5.05
CA LYS A 65 25.56 7.32 6.14
C LYS A 65 24.83 7.93 7.33
N LYS A 66 23.70 8.59 7.08
CA LYS A 66 22.91 9.28 8.13
C LYS A 66 21.82 8.34 8.67
N ARG A 67 21.62 8.38 9.99
CA ARG A 67 20.47 7.70 10.62
C ARG A 67 19.16 8.30 10.11
N THR A 68 18.27 7.45 9.64
CA THR A 68 16.93 7.82 9.19
C THR A 68 15.88 7.07 10.00
N ASN A 69 14.68 7.63 10.10
CA ASN A 69 13.58 6.94 10.74
C ASN A 69 13.13 5.73 9.89
N PRO A 70 12.86 4.59 10.51
CA PRO A 70 12.36 3.42 9.81
C PRO A 70 11.02 3.69 9.13
N ILE A 71 10.86 3.07 7.96
CA ILE A 71 9.61 3.04 7.21
C ILE A 71 8.93 1.72 7.54
N LEU A 72 7.76 1.79 8.11
CA LEU A 72 6.95 0.64 8.48
C LEU A 72 5.48 0.97 8.35
N CYS A 73 4.65 -0.05 8.23
CA CYS A 73 3.20 0.13 8.17
C CYS A 73 2.68 0.45 9.58
N LYS A 74 2.27 1.69 9.82
CA LYS A 74 1.63 2.14 11.06
C LYS A 74 0.29 2.75 10.78
N PHE A 75 -0.70 2.37 11.56
CA PHE A 75 -2.02 2.96 11.54
C PHE A 75 -2.17 3.99 12.66
N PRO A 76 -2.88 5.11 12.42
CA PRO A 76 -3.22 6.03 13.51
C PRO A 76 -4.22 5.38 14.46
N SER A 77 -4.25 5.81 15.72
CA SER A 77 -5.33 5.40 16.62
C SER A 77 -6.69 5.79 16.04
N HIS A 78 -7.73 4.97 16.24
CA HIS A 78 -9.10 5.20 15.73
C HIS A 78 -9.66 6.58 16.08
N THR A 79 -9.31 7.12 17.22
CA THR A 79 -9.74 8.44 17.70
C THR A 79 -9.23 9.61 16.82
N LYS A 80 -8.21 9.36 15.98
CA LYS A 80 -7.60 10.38 15.11
C LYS A 80 -8.14 10.39 13.68
N ILE A 81 -9.08 9.50 13.33
CA ILE A 81 -9.67 9.49 11.99
C ILE A 81 -10.76 10.54 11.92
N SER A 82 -10.61 11.52 11.01
CA SER A 82 -11.64 12.51 10.75
C SER A 82 -12.95 11.84 10.32
N ARG A 83 -14.08 12.30 10.86
CA ARG A 83 -15.40 11.76 10.53
C ARG A 83 -15.87 12.09 9.10
N SER A 84 -15.22 13.01 8.42
CA SER A 84 -15.67 13.51 7.10
C SER A 84 -14.50 13.85 6.20
N THR A 85 -13.77 12.82 5.76
CA THR A 85 -12.73 12.98 4.73
C THR A 85 -13.37 12.92 3.33
N ASN A 86 -12.61 13.33 2.31
CA ASN A 86 -13.08 13.22 0.92
C ASN A 86 -13.20 11.76 0.46
N LEU A 87 -12.38 10.86 1.01
CA LEU A 87 -12.53 9.42 0.78
C LEU A 87 -13.88 8.93 1.31
N LEU A 88 -14.22 9.23 2.57
CA LEU A 88 -15.50 8.83 3.15
C LEU A 88 -16.69 9.53 2.48
N LYS A 89 -16.52 10.75 1.96
CA LYS A 89 -17.56 11.41 1.15
C LYS A 89 -17.79 10.70 -0.18
N SER A 90 -16.75 10.13 -0.81
CA SER A 90 -16.89 9.34 -2.05
C SER A 90 -17.67 8.05 -1.85
N MET A 91 -17.75 7.59 -0.60
CA MET A 91 -18.53 6.42 -0.15
C MET A 91 -19.96 6.76 0.28
N LYS A 92 -20.42 8.03 0.18
CA LYS A 92 -21.75 8.43 0.63
C LYS A 92 -22.84 7.60 -0.06
N GLY A 93 -23.77 7.09 0.74
CA GLY A 93 -24.89 6.25 0.27
C GLY A 93 -24.54 4.76 0.08
N VAL A 94 -23.32 4.35 0.38
CA VAL A 94 -22.93 2.93 0.45
C VAL A 94 -23.37 2.37 1.80
N SER A 95 -23.98 1.17 1.81
CA SER A 95 -24.33 0.46 3.06
C SER A 95 -23.09 0.14 3.88
N LYS A 96 -23.20 0.08 5.20
CA LYS A 96 -22.13 -0.37 6.09
C LYS A 96 -21.77 -1.85 5.90
N GLU A 97 -22.72 -2.64 5.43
CA GLU A 97 -22.61 -4.06 5.13
C GLU A 97 -22.08 -4.34 3.72
N ALA A 98 -21.87 -3.29 2.92
CA ALA A 98 -21.37 -3.43 1.56
C ALA A 98 -20.03 -4.18 1.52
N SER A 99 -19.88 -5.06 0.54
CA SER A 99 -18.60 -5.70 0.24
C SER A 99 -17.68 -4.69 -0.44
N ILE A 100 -16.52 -4.43 0.18
CA ILE A 100 -15.58 -3.41 -0.27
C ILE A 100 -14.23 -4.06 -0.56
N LEU A 101 -13.65 -3.76 -1.71
CA LEU A 101 -12.31 -4.15 -2.09
C LEU A 101 -11.40 -2.92 -2.17
N ASP A 102 -10.28 -2.92 -1.46
CA ASP A 102 -9.11 -2.12 -1.80
C ASP A 102 -8.20 -2.97 -2.71
N ALA A 103 -8.24 -2.68 -4.01
CA ALA A 103 -7.51 -3.44 -5.03
C ALA A 103 -6.05 -2.98 -5.19
N THR A 104 -5.57 -2.06 -4.35
CA THR A 104 -4.23 -1.46 -4.43
C THR A 104 -3.64 -1.25 -3.03
N GLY A 105 -3.64 -2.29 -2.22
CA GLY A 105 -3.40 -2.29 -0.77
C GLY A 105 -2.29 -1.38 -0.27
N GLY A 106 -1.08 -1.48 -0.82
CA GLY A 106 0.07 -0.68 -0.41
C GLY A 106 0.33 -0.78 1.10
N PHE A 107 0.40 0.35 1.80
CA PHE A 107 0.50 0.38 3.28
C PHE A 107 -0.88 0.45 3.98
N GLY A 108 -1.98 0.21 3.28
CA GLY A 108 -3.32 0.02 3.84
C GLY A 108 -3.96 1.25 4.50
N LYS A 109 -3.44 2.47 4.28
CA LYS A 109 -3.93 3.67 4.97
C LYS A 109 -5.36 4.03 4.61
N ASP A 110 -5.69 3.95 3.32
CA ASP A 110 -7.03 4.25 2.82
C ASP A 110 -8.01 3.12 3.20
N ALA A 111 -7.57 1.86 3.11
CA ALA A 111 -8.35 0.72 3.60
C ALA A 111 -8.68 0.82 5.10
N PHE A 112 -7.72 1.25 5.92
CA PHE A 112 -7.93 1.50 7.34
C PHE A 112 -8.95 2.62 7.59
N GLU A 113 -8.89 3.68 6.80
CA GLU A 113 -9.86 4.78 6.88
C GLU A 113 -11.26 4.30 6.52
N ILE A 114 -11.41 3.50 5.45
CA ILE A 114 -12.68 2.89 5.06
C ILE A 114 -13.20 1.96 6.18
N ALA A 115 -12.35 1.06 6.69
CA ALA A 115 -12.70 0.13 7.76
C ALA A 115 -13.16 0.83 9.05
N SER A 116 -12.79 2.08 9.26
CA SER A 116 -13.30 2.87 10.40
C SER A 116 -14.80 3.17 10.33
N ARG A 117 -15.46 2.90 9.20
CA ARG A 117 -16.87 3.23 8.93
C ARG A 117 -17.69 2.08 8.37
N TYR A 118 -17.05 1.07 7.83
CA TYR A 118 -17.67 -0.08 7.17
C TYR A 118 -17.28 -1.38 7.88
N ASN A 119 -18.18 -2.35 7.85
CA ASN A 119 -18.04 -3.58 8.65
C ASN A 119 -16.95 -4.51 8.11
N SER A 120 -16.69 -4.48 6.80
CA SER A 120 -15.70 -5.35 6.16
C SER A 120 -15.04 -4.68 4.98
N ILE A 121 -13.75 -4.92 4.81
CA ILE A 121 -12.97 -4.56 3.63
C ILE A 121 -11.94 -5.65 3.34
N LYS A 122 -11.93 -6.13 2.10
CA LYS A 122 -10.86 -6.97 1.58
C LYS A 122 -9.77 -6.07 0.99
N ILE A 123 -8.51 -6.34 1.32
CA ILE A 123 -7.33 -5.63 0.82
C ILE A 123 -6.52 -6.62 0.01
N VAL A 124 -6.15 -6.25 -1.20
CA VAL A 124 -5.28 -7.06 -2.05
C VAL A 124 -4.00 -6.29 -2.34
N GLU A 125 -2.87 -6.95 -2.08
CA GLU A 125 -1.53 -6.43 -2.37
C GLU A 125 -0.72 -7.51 -3.09
N LYS A 126 -0.21 -7.20 -4.28
CA LYS A 126 0.51 -8.16 -5.11
C LYS A 126 2.01 -8.25 -4.83
N VAL A 127 2.58 -7.23 -4.17
CA VAL A 127 4.01 -7.18 -3.89
C VAL A 127 4.29 -7.85 -2.55
N PRO A 128 5.00 -9.02 -2.52
CA PRO A 128 5.13 -9.84 -1.31
C PRO A 128 5.71 -9.11 -0.11
N TRP A 129 6.74 -8.27 -0.28
CA TRP A 129 7.35 -7.54 0.83
C TRP A 129 6.45 -6.40 1.36
N VAL A 130 5.63 -5.76 0.50
CA VAL A 130 4.64 -4.76 0.91
C VAL A 130 3.53 -5.43 1.70
N HIS A 131 2.99 -6.53 1.16
CA HIS A 131 2.01 -7.36 1.83
C HIS A 131 2.50 -7.81 3.23
N TYR A 132 3.76 -8.23 3.34
CA TYR A 132 4.34 -8.64 4.62
C TYR A 132 4.34 -7.51 5.66
N LEU A 133 4.79 -6.30 5.29
CA LEU A 133 4.76 -5.13 6.18
C LEU A 133 3.33 -4.72 6.55
N LEU A 134 2.40 -4.79 5.60
CA LEU A 134 0.99 -4.50 5.84
C LEU A 134 0.38 -5.51 6.80
N LYS A 135 0.67 -6.81 6.63
CA LYS A 135 0.22 -7.88 7.54
C LYS A 135 0.70 -7.66 8.97
N GLU A 136 1.97 -7.29 9.15
CA GLU A 136 2.48 -6.91 10.48
C GLU A 136 1.74 -5.69 11.05
N GLY A 137 1.46 -4.67 10.21
CA GLY A 137 0.70 -3.48 10.63
C GLY A 137 -0.70 -3.80 11.12
N ILE A 138 -1.41 -4.67 10.41
CA ILE A 138 -2.75 -5.12 10.78
C ILE A 138 -2.70 -5.96 12.08
N ARG A 139 -1.71 -6.83 12.23
CA ARG A 139 -1.51 -7.62 13.47
C ARG A 139 -1.36 -6.73 14.70
N ASP A 140 -0.48 -5.72 14.61
CA ASP A 140 -0.25 -4.81 15.72
C ASP A 140 -1.50 -4.01 16.09
N LEU A 141 -2.22 -3.54 15.06
CA LEU A 141 -3.48 -2.83 15.26
C LEU A 141 -4.53 -3.69 15.96
N SER A 142 -4.63 -4.97 15.61
CA SER A 142 -5.57 -5.92 16.23
C SER A 142 -5.24 -6.17 17.70
N GLN A 143 -3.96 -6.14 18.08
CA GLN A 143 -3.51 -6.28 19.47
C GLN A 143 -3.82 -5.03 20.30
N GLU A 144 -3.71 -3.83 19.70
CA GLU A 144 -3.91 -2.57 20.42
C GLU A 144 -5.38 -2.21 20.63
N SER A 145 -6.27 -2.54 19.69
CA SER A 145 -7.62 -1.96 19.67
C SER A 145 -8.79 -2.94 19.64
N GLY A 146 -8.59 -4.20 19.31
CA GLY A 146 -9.69 -5.18 19.16
C GLY A 146 -10.76 -4.83 18.11
N VAL A 147 -10.60 -3.73 17.37
CA VAL A 147 -11.69 -3.01 16.70
C VAL A 147 -11.81 -3.30 15.18
N LEU A 148 -10.84 -3.99 14.56
CA LEU A 148 -10.86 -4.18 13.10
C LEU A 148 -10.96 -5.65 12.68
N SER A 149 -11.94 -6.36 13.19
CA SER A 149 -12.26 -7.74 12.78
C SER A 149 -12.66 -7.87 11.29
N GLY A 150 -12.97 -6.76 10.62
CA GLY A 150 -13.41 -6.72 9.23
C GLY A 150 -12.31 -6.51 8.19
N LEU A 151 -11.02 -6.39 8.59
CA LEU A 151 -9.91 -6.28 7.64
C LEU A 151 -9.45 -7.67 7.19
N GLN A 152 -9.57 -7.95 5.91
CA GLN A 152 -9.04 -9.16 5.28
C GLN A 152 -7.91 -8.76 4.33
N LEU A 153 -6.76 -9.44 4.39
CA LEU A 153 -5.60 -9.15 3.56
C LEU A 153 -5.19 -10.39 2.77
N GLU A 154 -5.08 -10.24 1.45
CA GLU A 154 -4.64 -11.30 0.55
C GLU A 154 -3.42 -10.86 -0.29
N LEU A 155 -2.48 -11.80 -0.48
CA LEU A 155 -1.36 -11.65 -1.41
C LEU A 155 -1.79 -12.18 -2.77
N LEU A 156 -2.26 -11.31 -3.64
CA LEU A 156 -2.81 -11.68 -4.95
C LEU A 156 -2.75 -10.48 -5.91
N ASP A 157 -2.79 -10.73 -7.20
CA ASP A 157 -3.07 -9.69 -8.19
C ASP A 157 -4.57 -9.40 -8.24
N SER A 158 -4.95 -8.13 -8.13
CA SER A 158 -6.36 -7.72 -8.09
C SER A 158 -7.12 -8.06 -9.37
N THR A 159 -6.45 -8.13 -10.51
CA THR A 159 -7.11 -8.53 -11.78
C THR A 159 -7.51 -10.00 -11.75
N GLU A 160 -6.71 -10.87 -11.11
CA GLU A 160 -7.04 -12.30 -10.93
C GLU A 160 -8.24 -12.46 -9.98
N LEU A 161 -8.27 -11.70 -8.88
CA LEU A 161 -9.40 -11.71 -7.96
C LEU A 161 -10.69 -11.28 -8.65
N LEU A 162 -10.64 -10.14 -9.34
CA LEU A 162 -11.80 -9.52 -9.98
C LEU A 162 -12.32 -10.29 -11.19
N ALA A 163 -11.54 -11.19 -11.76
CA ALA A 163 -12.03 -12.16 -12.77
C ALA A 163 -13.05 -13.14 -12.20
N ASN A 164 -13.07 -13.37 -10.88
CA ASN A 164 -13.88 -14.39 -10.22
C ASN A 164 -14.82 -13.84 -9.13
N GLU A 165 -14.53 -12.65 -8.60
CA GLU A 165 -15.30 -12.04 -7.51
C GLU A 165 -15.79 -10.64 -7.87
N SER A 166 -16.96 -10.29 -7.36
CA SER A 166 -17.56 -8.96 -7.50
C SER A 166 -17.76 -8.31 -6.14
N PHE A 167 -17.63 -6.97 -6.08
CA PHE A 167 -17.76 -6.20 -4.86
C PHE A 167 -18.77 -5.04 -5.07
N ASP A 168 -19.38 -4.57 -3.99
CA ASP A 168 -20.26 -3.39 -4.09
C ASP A 168 -19.44 -2.13 -4.40
N VAL A 169 -18.27 -2.01 -3.77
CA VAL A 169 -17.34 -0.90 -4.03
C VAL A 169 -15.93 -1.43 -4.25
N ILE A 170 -15.28 -0.96 -5.31
CA ILE A 170 -13.87 -1.22 -5.57
C ILE A 170 -13.11 0.10 -5.50
N TYR A 171 -12.13 0.15 -4.60
CA TYR A 171 -11.23 1.28 -4.42
C TYR A 171 -9.88 1.03 -5.11
N LEU A 172 -9.40 2.04 -5.84
CA LEU A 172 -8.14 2.03 -6.56
C LEU A 172 -7.31 3.26 -6.19
N ASP A 173 -6.06 3.06 -5.73
CA ASP A 173 -5.03 4.09 -5.61
C ASP A 173 -3.80 3.70 -6.44
N PRO A 174 -3.91 3.65 -7.77
CA PRO A 174 -2.81 3.25 -8.62
C PRO A 174 -1.66 4.23 -8.45
N MET A 175 -0.46 3.71 -8.12
CA MET A 175 0.77 4.48 -7.92
C MET A 175 1.36 4.97 -9.26
N PHE A 176 0.55 5.67 -10.04
CA PHE A 176 1.02 6.29 -11.28
C PHE A 176 1.35 7.75 -11.03
N ASP A 177 2.51 8.12 -11.44
CA ASP A 177 2.99 9.41 -11.88
C ASP A 177 4.34 9.80 -11.30
N THR A 178 5.35 9.39 -12.02
CA THR A 178 6.72 9.89 -11.91
C THR A 178 6.84 11.38 -12.27
N LYS A 179 5.79 12.00 -12.84
CA LYS A 179 5.79 13.39 -13.33
C LYS A 179 5.61 14.45 -12.24
N LEU A 180 5.08 14.10 -11.08
CA LEU A 180 4.92 15.06 -9.99
C LEU A 180 6.21 15.16 -9.16
N LYS A 181 6.64 16.39 -8.89
CA LYS A 181 7.90 16.72 -8.20
C LYS A 181 8.08 15.90 -6.91
N LYS A 182 9.29 15.36 -6.74
CA LYS A 182 9.73 14.53 -5.60
C LYS A 182 9.58 15.18 -4.21
N SER A 183 9.33 16.48 -4.12
CA SER A 183 9.46 17.25 -2.87
C SER A 183 8.30 17.11 -1.88
N GLU A 184 7.20 16.43 -2.22
CA GLU A 184 6.00 16.40 -1.38
C GLU A 184 5.49 15.00 -1.02
N SER A 185 6.15 13.92 -1.45
CA SER A 185 5.72 12.57 -1.09
C SER A 185 6.24 12.14 0.29
N LYS A 186 5.36 11.59 1.12
CA LYS A 186 5.76 10.95 2.38
C LYS A 186 6.79 9.84 2.10
N LYS A 187 7.69 9.57 3.04
CA LYS A 187 8.82 8.61 2.88
C LYS A 187 8.37 7.22 2.42
N ASP A 188 7.23 6.75 2.91
CA ASP A 188 6.61 5.48 2.53
C ASP A 188 6.18 5.45 1.06
N ILE A 189 5.54 6.50 0.56
CA ILE A 189 5.15 6.63 -0.85
C ILE A 189 6.41 6.72 -1.73
N GLN A 190 7.44 7.43 -1.28
CA GLN A 190 8.71 7.53 -2.00
C GLN A 190 9.40 6.17 -2.10
N LEU A 191 9.44 5.38 -1.02
CA LEU A 191 9.97 4.02 -1.02
C LEU A 191 9.29 3.16 -2.08
N LEU A 192 7.96 3.14 -2.09
CA LEU A 192 7.19 2.35 -3.04
C LEU A 192 7.52 2.78 -4.49
N LYS A 193 7.55 4.08 -4.78
CA LYS A 193 7.90 4.60 -6.11
C LYS A 193 9.32 4.25 -6.56
N GLU A 194 10.27 4.20 -5.64
CA GLU A 194 11.69 3.94 -5.95
C GLU A 194 12.01 2.44 -6.05
N CYS A 195 11.29 1.59 -5.32
CA CYS A 195 11.56 0.15 -5.24
C CYS A 195 10.62 -0.72 -6.06
N LEU A 196 9.42 -0.24 -6.38
CA LEU A 196 8.50 -1.01 -7.21
C LEU A 196 8.75 -0.79 -8.71
N PRO A 197 8.54 -1.81 -9.54
CA PRO A 197 8.55 -1.63 -11.00
C PRO A 197 7.46 -0.63 -11.41
N ASP A 198 7.65 0.07 -12.54
CA ASP A 198 6.61 0.91 -13.12
C ASP A 198 5.45 0.00 -13.53
N GLN A 199 4.43 0.01 -12.72
CA GLN A 199 3.23 -0.79 -12.94
C GLN A 199 2.25 0.05 -13.75
N GLN A 200 2.25 -0.12 -15.05
CA GLN A 200 1.14 0.33 -15.90
C GLN A 200 0.10 -0.81 -15.91
N ASP A 201 -0.68 -0.90 -14.86
CA ASP A 201 -1.82 -1.81 -14.85
C ASP A 201 -3.00 -1.12 -15.56
N ASN A 202 -2.84 -1.02 -16.90
CA ASN A 202 -3.80 -0.31 -17.75
C ASN A 202 -5.20 -0.97 -17.74
N ASN A 203 -5.31 -2.22 -17.29
CA ASN A 203 -6.57 -2.97 -17.32
C ASN A 203 -7.33 -2.94 -16.01
N LEU A 204 -6.68 -2.62 -14.87
CA LEU A 204 -7.31 -2.73 -13.56
C LEU A 204 -8.61 -1.91 -13.44
N LEU A 205 -8.65 -0.68 -14.00
CA LEU A 205 -9.88 0.11 -14.01
C LEU A 205 -10.99 -0.57 -14.80
N LEU A 206 -10.69 -1.15 -15.96
CA LEU A 206 -11.70 -1.80 -16.80
C LEU A 206 -12.29 -3.01 -16.09
N VAL A 207 -11.42 -3.89 -15.56
CA VAL A 207 -11.85 -5.07 -14.81
C VAL A 207 -12.64 -4.66 -13.55
N ALA A 208 -12.20 -3.62 -12.85
CA ALA A 208 -12.92 -3.11 -11.68
C ALA A 208 -14.32 -2.58 -12.05
N LEU A 209 -14.48 -1.91 -13.19
CA LEU A 209 -15.78 -1.43 -13.65
C LEU A 209 -16.76 -2.56 -14.03
N GLU A 210 -16.24 -3.66 -14.53
CA GLU A 210 -17.03 -4.86 -14.86
C GLU A 210 -17.44 -5.64 -13.60
N SER A 211 -16.61 -5.60 -12.54
CA SER A 211 -16.79 -6.39 -11.32
C SER A 211 -17.45 -5.62 -10.17
N ALA A 212 -17.58 -4.29 -10.27
CA ALA A 212 -18.24 -3.48 -9.25
C ALA A 212 -19.77 -3.49 -9.41
N ARG A 213 -20.50 -3.73 -8.31
CA ARG A 213 -21.98 -3.71 -8.32
C ARG A 213 -22.61 -2.32 -8.05
N ASN A 214 -21.82 -1.37 -7.53
CA ASN A 214 -22.31 -0.03 -7.21
C ASN A 214 -21.40 1.06 -7.73
N ARG A 215 -20.09 0.96 -7.46
CA ARG A 215 -19.14 1.98 -7.92
C ARG A 215 -17.66 1.52 -7.85
N VAL A 216 -16.86 2.15 -8.70
CA VAL A 216 -15.41 2.19 -8.58
C VAL A 216 -14.98 3.59 -8.14
N ILE A 217 -14.07 3.68 -7.18
CA ILE A 217 -13.49 4.93 -6.68
C ILE A 217 -12.01 4.92 -6.99
N VAL A 218 -11.54 5.89 -7.77
CA VAL A 218 -10.13 6.02 -8.16
C VAL A 218 -9.53 7.25 -7.54
N LYS A 219 -8.47 7.08 -6.74
CA LYS A 219 -7.70 8.18 -6.18
C LYS A 219 -6.68 8.69 -7.20
N ARG A 220 -6.64 9.98 -7.40
CA ARG A 220 -5.74 10.65 -8.35
C ARG A 220 -5.22 11.98 -7.80
N HIS A 221 -4.12 12.46 -8.35
CA HIS A 221 -3.75 13.85 -8.17
C HIS A 221 -4.65 14.76 -9.05
N PRO A 222 -5.12 15.93 -8.57
CA PRO A 222 -6.08 16.78 -9.30
C PRO A 222 -5.62 17.21 -10.70
N LYS A 223 -4.31 17.35 -10.90
CA LYS A 223 -3.72 17.79 -12.18
C LYS A 223 -3.55 16.68 -13.22
N LEU A 224 -3.85 15.44 -12.86
CA LEU A 224 -3.69 14.30 -13.77
C LEU A 224 -4.97 14.07 -14.55
N ASP A 225 -4.82 13.57 -15.76
CA ASP A 225 -5.94 13.14 -16.58
C ASP A 225 -6.72 12.01 -15.88
N TYR A 226 -7.96 11.79 -16.28
CA TYR A 226 -8.72 10.64 -15.85
C TYR A 226 -8.03 9.35 -16.24
N LEU A 227 -8.13 8.33 -15.38
CA LEU A 227 -7.50 7.05 -15.65
C LEU A 227 -8.06 6.47 -16.96
N LEU A 228 -7.18 6.07 -17.86
CA LEU A 228 -7.49 5.63 -19.25
C LEU A 228 -8.34 6.64 -20.06
N GLY A 229 -8.28 7.93 -19.73
CA GLY A 229 -9.12 8.95 -20.38
C GLY A 229 -10.61 8.81 -20.09
N LYS A 230 -11.03 7.86 -19.23
CA LYS A 230 -12.44 7.57 -18.93
C LYS A 230 -13.00 8.58 -17.96
N LYS A 231 -13.98 9.39 -18.38
CA LYS A 231 -14.60 10.41 -17.55
C LYS A 231 -15.45 9.75 -16.45
N PRO A 232 -15.26 10.12 -15.17
CA PRO A 232 -16.10 9.62 -14.07
C PRO A 232 -17.50 10.26 -14.08
N ASN A 233 -18.45 9.68 -13.35
CA ASN A 233 -19.78 10.28 -13.15
C ASN A 233 -19.67 11.59 -12.36
N PHE A 234 -18.79 11.63 -11.36
CA PHE A 234 -18.43 12.84 -10.62
C PHE A 234 -17.08 12.68 -9.91
N SER A 235 -16.51 13.79 -9.45
CA SER A 235 -15.25 13.77 -8.69
C SER A 235 -15.36 14.60 -7.42
N ILE A 236 -14.66 14.18 -6.37
CA ILE A 236 -14.50 14.94 -5.12
C ILE A 236 -13.04 15.38 -5.05
N THR A 237 -12.80 16.69 -5.17
CA THR A 237 -11.46 17.24 -5.32
C THR A 237 -11.06 18.07 -4.11
N SER A 238 -9.78 17.94 -3.73
CA SER A 238 -9.07 18.80 -2.79
C SER A 238 -7.78 19.34 -3.44
N LYS A 239 -6.99 20.10 -2.71
CA LYS A 239 -5.73 20.69 -3.23
C LYS A 239 -4.75 19.62 -3.76
N LEU A 240 -4.68 18.45 -3.13
CA LEU A 240 -3.66 17.42 -3.42
C LEU A 240 -4.26 16.10 -3.92
N ILE A 241 -5.53 15.84 -3.69
CA ILE A 241 -6.18 14.56 -3.98
C ILE A 241 -7.51 14.81 -4.67
N ARG A 242 -7.79 14.01 -5.69
CA ARG A 242 -9.09 13.88 -6.35
C ARG A 242 -9.53 12.42 -6.26
N TYR A 243 -10.77 12.20 -5.91
CA TYR A 243 -11.43 10.91 -6.00
C TYR A 243 -12.38 10.95 -7.17
N ASP A 244 -12.13 10.14 -8.18
CA ASP A 244 -12.98 9.98 -9.37
C ASP A 244 -13.93 8.81 -9.12
N ILE A 245 -15.26 9.05 -9.18
CA ILE A 245 -16.28 8.07 -8.86
C ILE A 245 -17.00 7.65 -10.15
N TYR A 246 -16.91 6.36 -10.44
CA TYR A 246 -17.60 5.70 -11.55
C TYR A 246 -18.73 4.85 -10.97
N LYS A 247 -19.97 5.15 -11.31
CA LYS A 247 -21.14 4.34 -10.97
C LYS A 247 -21.30 3.22 -11.98
N THR A 248 -21.59 2.03 -11.50
CA THR A 248 -21.83 0.81 -12.30
C THR A 248 -23.28 0.38 -12.15
#